data_6ce5ccf6a6ef52647cf0a4e67754cb3a
#
_entry.id   6ce5ccf6a6ef52647cf0a4e67754cb3a
#
_cell.length_a   1.000
_cell.length_b   1.000
_cell.length_c   1.000
_cell.angle_alpha   90.00
_cell.angle_beta   90.00
_cell.angle_gamma   90.00
#
_symmetry.space_group_name_H-M   'P 1'
#
loop_
_entity.id
_entity.type
_entity.pdbx_description
1 polymer ?
#
loop_
_entity_poly.entity_id
_entity_poly.type
_entity_poly.pdbx_seq_one_letter_code
_entity_poly.pdbx_strand_id
1 'polypeptide(L)'
;MKLIKDVAKSIDIDELIENYGNYKAKINYDKINKSKNGKLILVTSIHPTPYGEGKTTLSIGINDALRKIGKNSIVVLREPSLGPTFGMKGGATGGGKSQVVPMDDINLHFTGDMHAITSCNNLLCALIDNHIYHGNELKIDPNFICFHRTLDMNDRALRRLSLDTRKERFCITAASEIMAILCLAKDMTDLRK
;
A
#
# COMPACT_ATOMS: atom_id res chain seq x y z
N MET A 1 -5.99 -11.29 21.72
CA MET A 1 -6.34 -10.43 20.56
C MET A 1 -7.80 -10.64 20.24
N LYS A 2 -8.59 -9.59 19.89
CA LYS A 2 -10.00 -9.72 19.53
C LYS A 2 -10.11 -10.26 18.09
N LEU A 3 -11.13 -11.05 17.81
CA LEU A 3 -11.43 -11.46 16.44
C LEU A 3 -11.84 -10.27 15.58
N ILE A 4 -11.47 -10.29 14.30
CA ILE A 4 -11.78 -9.18 13.38
C ILE A 4 -13.30 -8.96 13.23
N LYS A 5 -14.10 -10.02 13.32
CA LYS A 5 -15.56 -9.94 13.31
C LYS A 5 -16.11 -9.12 14.50
N ASP A 6 -15.52 -9.31 15.68
CA ASP A 6 -15.95 -8.58 16.88
C ASP A 6 -15.55 -7.11 16.81
N VAL A 7 -14.38 -6.85 16.23
CA VAL A 7 -13.92 -5.48 15.95
C VAL A 7 -14.85 -4.81 14.94
N ALA A 8 -15.17 -5.46 13.84
CA ALA A 8 -16.06 -4.93 12.80
C ALA A 8 -17.46 -4.60 13.35
N LYS A 9 -18.04 -5.49 14.17
CA LYS A 9 -19.32 -5.23 14.87
C LYS A 9 -19.24 -4.01 15.78
N SER A 10 -18.12 -3.80 16.46
CA SER A 10 -17.97 -2.65 17.37
C SER A 10 -17.93 -1.28 16.68
N ILE A 11 -17.85 -1.25 15.36
CA ILE A 11 -17.80 -0.05 14.51
C ILE A 11 -18.84 -0.10 13.38
N ASP A 12 -19.81 -1.02 13.45
CA ASP A 12 -20.94 -1.16 12.52
C ASP A 12 -20.53 -1.36 11.05
N ILE A 13 -19.51 -2.19 10.80
CA ILE A 13 -19.04 -2.52 9.44
C ILE A 13 -18.96 -4.02 9.17
N ASP A 14 -19.54 -4.86 10.01
CA ASP A 14 -19.43 -6.32 9.92
C ASP A 14 -20.05 -6.90 8.64
N GLU A 15 -21.06 -6.24 8.07
CA GLU A 15 -21.66 -6.61 6.79
C GLU A 15 -20.82 -6.16 5.56
N LEU A 16 -19.84 -5.29 5.79
CA LEU A 16 -18.98 -4.72 4.75
C LEU A 16 -17.65 -5.44 4.62
N ILE A 17 -17.35 -6.39 5.52
CA ILE A 17 -16.04 -7.03 5.53
C ILE A 17 -16.05 -8.40 4.88
N GLU A 18 -14.94 -8.74 4.25
CA GLU A 18 -14.56 -10.07 3.85
C GLU A 18 -13.38 -10.54 4.73
N ASN A 19 -13.57 -11.61 5.48
CA ASN A 19 -12.57 -12.10 6.42
C ASN A 19 -11.33 -12.61 5.69
N TYR A 20 -10.17 -12.18 6.15
CA TYR A 20 -8.87 -12.69 5.74
C TYR A 20 -8.18 -13.32 6.96
N GLY A 21 -8.60 -14.53 7.31
CA GLY A 21 -8.26 -15.17 8.57
C GLY A 21 -9.06 -14.63 9.76
N ASN A 22 -8.54 -14.82 10.97
CA ASN A 22 -9.23 -14.48 12.22
C ASN A 22 -9.07 -13.01 12.64
N TYR A 23 -8.01 -12.36 12.20
CA TYR A 23 -7.56 -11.07 12.74
C TYR A 23 -7.44 -9.96 11.70
N LYS A 24 -7.73 -10.25 10.44
CA LYS A 24 -7.70 -9.33 9.30
C LYS A 24 -8.98 -9.45 8.49
N ALA A 25 -9.34 -8.39 7.77
CA ALA A 25 -10.42 -8.41 6.80
C ALA A 25 -10.16 -7.38 5.70
N LYS A 26 -10.74 -7.60 4.53
CA LYS A 26 -10.88 -6.59 3.48
C LYS A 26 -12.24 -5.92 3.62
N ILE A 27 -12.31 -4.63 3.32
CA ILE A 27 -13.56 -3.88 3.30
C ILE A 27 -14.07 -3.83 1.86
N ASN A 28 -15.30 -4.26 1.66
CA ASN A 28 -15.97 -4.10 0.37
C ASN A 28 -16.45 -2.63 0.24
N TYR A 29 -15.61 -1.80 -0.37
CA TYR A 29 -15.86 -0.38 -0.50
C TYR A 29 -17.03 -0.03 -1.43
N ASP A 30 -17.43 -0.92 -2.34
CA ASP A 30 -18.59 -0.72 -3.22
C ASP A 30 -19.91 -0.70 -2.43
N LYS A 31 -19.92 -1.35 -1.26
CA LYS A 31 -21.08 -1.37 -0.35
C LYS A 31 -21.12 -0.20 0.63
N ILE A 32 -20.09 0.63 0.66
CA ILE A 32 -20.02 1.76 1.60
C ILE A 32 -21.01 2.84 1.17
N ASN A 33 -21.90 3.23 2.09
CA ASN A 33 -22.78 4.37 1.87
C ASN A 33 -21.99 5.68 1.98
N LYS A 34 -21.80 6.35 0.84
CA LYS A 34 -21.01 7.58 0.71
C LYS A 34 -21.74 8.85 1.22
N SER A 35 -22.94 8.72 1.79
CA SER A 35 -23.75 9.88 2.21
C SER A 35 -23.39 10.50 3.57
N LYS A 36 -22.53 9.86 4.36
CA LYS A 36 -22.13 10.35 5.69
C LYS A 36 -20.80 11.09 5.62
N ASN A 37 -20.81 12.36 6.01
CA ASN A 37 -19.60 13.18 6.10
C ASN A 37 -19.08 13.20 7.55
N GLY A 38 -17.97 12.48 7.81
CA GLY A 38 -17.22 12.59 9.05
C GLY A 38 -16.24 13.77 9.03
N LYS A 39 -15.70 14.13 10.19
CA LYS A 39 -14.59 15.09 10.28
C LYS A 39 -13.29 14.38 9.92
N LEU A 40 -12.52 14.95 9.00
CA LEU A 40 -11.22 14.46 8.61
C LEU A 40 -10.11 15.14 9.43
N ILE A 41 -9.25 14.34 10.05
CA ILE A 41 -8.02 14.78 10.71
C ILE A 41 -6.84 14.25 9.92
N LEU A 42 -6.07 15.13 9.27
CA LEU A 42 -4.86 14.78 8.55
C LEU A 42 -3.64 14.92 9.45
N VAL A 43 -2.88 13.83 9.60
CA VAL A 43 -1.58 13.83 10.29
C VAL A 43 -0.48 13.78 9.24
N THR A 44 0.32 14.83 9.17
CA THR A 44 1.39 14.99 8.18
C THR A 44 2.66 15.57 8.82
N SER A 45 3.73 15.67 8.04
CA SER A 45 4.97 16.34 8.40
C SER A 45 5.46 17.19 7.25
N ILE A 46 6.22 18.26 7.55
CA ILE A 46 6.71 19.23 6.57
C ILE A 46 7.73 18.58 5.63
N HIS A 47 8.64 17.78 6.17
CA HIS A 47 9.67 17.08 5.40
C HIS A 47 10.02 15.72 6.04
N PRO A 48 10.53 14.77 5.26
CA PRO A 48 10.93 13.46 5.77
C PRO A 48 12.27 13.52 6.50
N THR A 49 12.44 12.64 7.50
CA THR A 49 13.74 12.37 8.13
C THR A 49 14.13 10.90 7.93
N PRO A 50 15.43 10.56 8.05
CA PRO A 50 15.86 9.16 7.94
C PRO A 50 15.20 8.21 8.95
N TYR A 51 14.91 8.71 10.14
CA TYR A 51 14.34 7.91 11.25
C TYR A 51 12.81 7.89 11.26
N GLY A 52 12.15 8.70 10.42
CA GLY A 52 10.71 8.91 10.43
C GLY A 52 10.27 9.97 11.46
N GLU A 53 9.05 10.48 11.31
CA GLU A 53 8.51 11.59 12.10
C GLU A 53 7.40 11.15 13.07
N GLY A 54 7.16 9.84 13.20
CA GLY A 54 6.16 9.29 14.11
C GLY A 54 4.70 9.52 13.69
N LYS A 55 4.43 9.87 12.42
CA LYS A 55 3.05 10.10 11.92
C LYS A 55 2.09 8.96 12.24
N THR A 56 2.49 7.73 11.98
CA THR A 56 1.67 6.54 12.23
C THR A 56 1.37 6.38 13.72
N THR A 57 2.37 6.46 14.58
CA THR A 57 2.19 6.34 16.03
C THR A 57 1.28 7.44 16.58
N LEU A 58 1.45 8.68 16.10
CA LEU A 58 0.60 9.80 16.48
C LEU A 58 -0.85 9.61 16.00
N SER A 59 -1.05 9.13 14.77
CA SER A 59 -2.39 8.87 14.22
C SER A 59 -3.14 7.82 15.04
N ILE A 60 -2.46 6.74 15.42
CA ILE A 60 -3.02 5.68 16.26
C ILE A 60 -3.35 6.25 17.65
N GLY A 61 -2.42 7.00 18.26
CA GLY A 61 -2.62 7.61 19.58
C GLY A 61 -3.79 8.60 19.62
N ILE A 62 -3.97 9.42 18.57
CA ILE A 62 -5.11 10.33 18.44
C ILE A 62 -6.42 9.53 18.35
N ASN A 63 -6.45 8.46 17.53
CA ASN A 63 -7.64 7.61 17.41
C ASN A 63 -7.99 6.95 18.76
N ASP A 64 -7.02 6.41 19.46
CA ASP A 64 -7.22 5.79 20.78
C ASP A 64 -7.73 6.79 21.80
N ALA A 65 -7.17 8.01 21.81
CA ALA A 65 -7.62 9.10 22.67
C ALA A 65 -9.07 9.51 22.37
N LEU A 66 -9.43 9.66 21.09
CA LEU A 66 -10.80 10.00 20.68
C LEU A 66 -11.79 8.94 21.13
N ARG A 67 -11.47 7.66 20.95
CA ARG A 67 -12.33 6.56 21.40
C ARG A 67 -12.45 6.51 22.92
N LYS A 68 -11.36 6.78 23.64
CA LYS A 68 -11.36 6.82 25.10
C LYS A 68 -12.29 7.90 25.67
N ILE A 69 -12.43 9.03 24.99
CA ILE A 69 -13.37 10.12 25.37
C ILE A 69 -14.77 9.96 24.74
N GLY A 70 -15.10 8.74 24.24
CA GLY A 70 -16.42 8.40 23.72
C GLY A 70 -16.73 8.92 22.32
N LYS A 71 -15.73 9.36 21.55
CA LYS A 71 -15.94 9.76 20.14
C LYS A 71 -15.90 8.55 19.23
N ASN A 72 -16.78 8.51 18.24
CA ASN A 72 -16.70 7.52 17.17
C ASN A 72 -15.63 7.94 16.18
N SER A 73 -14.53 7.19 16.11
CA SER A 73 -13.38 7.48 15.28
C SER A 73 -12.80 6.21 14.67
N ILE A 74 -12.20 6.35 13.50
CA ILE A 74 -11.46 5.31 12.80
C ILE A 74 -10.14 5.89 12.32
N VAL A 75 -9.05 5.14 12.46
CA VAL A 75 -7.75 5.51 11.91
C VAL A 75 -7.57 4.85 10.54
N VAL A 76 -7.10 5.65 9.59
CA VAL A 76 -6.71 5.17 8.25
C VAL A 76 -5.21 5.37 8.11
N LEU A 77 -4.49 4.28 7.91
CA LEU A 77 -3.04 4.26 7.82
C LEU A 77 -2.60 3.78 6.44
N ARG A 78 -1.39 4.18 6.05
CA ARG A 78 -0.77 3.63 4.86
C ARG A 78 -0.32 2.19 5.13
N GLU A 79 -0.62 1.27 4.22
CA GLU A 79 -0.08 -0.08 4.26
C GLU A 79 1.47 -0.03 4.22
N PRO A 80 2.16 -0.77 5.10
CA PRO A 80 3.60 -0.82 5.11
C PRO A 80 4.14 -1.60 3.91
N SER A 81 5.26 -1.11 3.38
CA SER A 81 6.09 -1.82 2.41
C SER A 81 7.16 -2.63 3.14
N LEU A 82 7.48 -3.81 2.63
CA LEU A 82 8.46 -4.73 3.24
C LEU A 82 9.85 -4.08 3.33
N GLY A 83 10.28 -3.39 2.28
CA GLY A 83 11.58 -2.73 2.25
C GLY A 83 11.80 -1.71 3.39
N PRO A 84 10.92 -0.73 3.60
CA PRO A 84 10.99 0.17 4.74
C PRO A 84 10.89 -0.51 6.10
N THR A 85 10.12 -1.60 6.21
CA THR A 85 9.97 -2.36 7.46
C THR A 85 11.30 -2.96 7.93
N PHE A 86 12.11 -3.49 7.02
CA PHE A 86 13.46 -3.99 7.31
C PHE A 86 14.56 -2.94 7.16
N GLY A 87 14.18 -1.68 6.93
CA GLY A 87 15.09 -0.56 6.80
C GLY A 87 15.19 0.27 8.09
N MET A 88 15.60 1.52 7.93
CA MET A 88 15.80 2.45 9.05
C MET A 88 14.49 2.96 9.67
N LYS A 89 13.35 2.86 8.96
CA LYS A 89 12.08 3.47 9.38
C LYS A 89 11.18 2.56 10.22
N GLY A 90 11.48 1.26 10.33
CA GLY A 90 10.61 0.30 11.04
C GLY A 90 9.25 0.09 10.35
N GLY A 91 8.37 -0.66 11.01
CA GLY A 91 7.03 -0.98 10.51
C GLY A 91 6.02 0.16 10.67
N ALA A 92 4.83 -0.03 10.07
CA ALA A 92 3.74 0.96 10.07
C ALA A 92 2.63 0.63 11.09
N THR A 93 2.94 -0.07 12.16
CA THR A 93 1.97 -0.49 13.19
C THR A 93 1.97 0.40 14.44
N GLY A 94 2.71 1.50 14.44
CA GLY A 94 2.88 2.36 15.59
C GLY A 94 3.95 1.86 16.56
N GLY A 95 3.86 2.25 17.83
CA GLY A 95 4.84 1.88 18.84
C GLY A 95 4.38 2.19 20.26
N GLY A 96 5.08 1.60 21.25
CA GLY A 96 4.74 1.78 22.64
C GLY A 96 3.33 1.30 22.98
N LYS A 97 2.50 2.19 23.53
CA LYS A 97 1.10 1.90 23.86
C LYS A 97 0.13 2.17 22.70
N SER A 98 0.60 2.81 21.63
CA SER A 98 -0.19 3.16 20.43
C SER A 98 0.19 2.21 19.29
N GLN A 99 -0.36 0.99 19.30
CA GLN A 99 0.05 -0.06 18.39
C GLN A 99 -1.15 -0.80 17.79
N VAL A 100 -1.11 -1.05 16.49
CA VAL A 100 -2.07 -1.90 15.77
C VAL A 100 -1.58 -3.34 15.74
N VAL A 101 -2.48 -4.28 15.91
CA VAL A 101 -2.21 -5.72 15.89
C VAL A 101 -3.10 -6.44 14.87
N PRO A 102 -2.66 -7.54 14.26
CA PRO A 102 -1.39 -8.26 14.41
C PRO A 102 -0.23 -7.56 13.71
N MET A 103 0.83 -7.26 14.44
CA MET A 103 1.96 -6.47 13.93
C MET A 103 2.72 -7.18 12.81
N ASP A 104 3.02 -8.46 13.01
CA ASP A 104 3.80 -9.24 12.04
C ASP A 104 3.05 -9.37 10.73
N ASP A 105 1.79 -9.72 10.75
CA ASP A 105 0.95 -9.83 9.56
C ASP A 105 0.85 -8.50 8.80
N ILE A 106 0.68 -7.38 9.52
CA ILE A 106 0.55 -6.05 8.91
C ILE A 106 1.86 -5.64 8.23
N ASN A 107 3.00 -5.91 8.84
CA ASN A 107 4.31 -5.52 8.33
C ASN A 107 4.86 -6.49 7.26
N LEU A 108 4.33 -7.72 7.18
CA LEU A 108 4.82 -8.77 6.30
C LEU A 108 3.71 -9.25 5.35
N HIS A 109 3.52 -8.57 4.23
CA HIS A 109 2.50 -8.91 3.23
C HIS A 109 1.06 -9.01 3.74
N PHE A 110 0.62 -8.05 4.44
CA PHE A 110 -0.68 -7.95 5.13
C PHE A 110 -1.84 -8.74 4.48
N THR A 111 -2.26 -8.38 3.26
CA THR A 111 -3.27 -9.11 2.47
C THR A 111 -2.76 -9.47 1.07
N GLY A 112 -1.47 -9.28 0.79
CA GLY A 112 -0.83 -9.63 -0.48
C GLY A 112 -0.99 -8.58 -1.58
N ASP A 113 -1.55 -7.41 -1.30
CA ASP A 113 -1.83 -6.39 -2.31
C ASP A 113 -0.53 -5.83 -2.92
N MET A 114 0.52 -5.60 -2.12
CA MET A 114 1.83 -5.18 -2.61
C MET A 114 2.45 -6.20 -3.56
N HIS A 115 2.29 -7.50 -3.28
CA HIS A 115 2.76 -8.57 -4.16
C HIS A 115 1.97 -8.60 -5.47
N ALA A 116 0.67 -8.44 -5.44
CA ALA A 116 -0.18 -8.37 -6.62
C ALA A 116 0.22 -7.20 -7.54
N ILE A 117 0.47 -6.03 -6.96
CA ILE A 117 0.92 -4.85 -7.69
C ILE A 117 2.31 -5.07 -8.31
N THR A 118 3.24 -5.67 -7.56
CA THR A 118 4.57 -6.05 -8.08
C THR A 118 4.43 -6.96 -9.30
N SER A 119 3.59 -7.98 -9.23
CA SER A 119 3.37 -8.94 -10.31
C SER A 119 2.75 -8.26 -11.53
N CYS A 120 1.75 -7.42 -11.34
CA CYS A 120 1.10 -6.66 -12.43
C CYS A 120 2.08 -5.72 -13.12
N ASN A 121 2.84 -4.94 -12.36
CA ASN A 121 3.83 -4.01 -12.87
C ASN A 121 4.93 -4.73 -13.67
N ASN A 122 5.43 -5.84 -13.15
CA ASN A 122 6.50 -6.60 -13.80
C ASN A 122 6.01 -7.34 -15.05
N LEU A 123 4.75 -7.77 -15.07
CA LEU A 123 4.13 -8.33 -16.28
C LEU A 123 4.08 -7.27 -17.39
N LEU A 124 3.67 -6.04 -17.10
CA LEU A 124 3.66 -4.97 -18.08
C LEU A 124 5.07 -4.65 -18.61
N CYS A 125 6.07 -4.59 -17.72
CA CYS A 125 7.47 -4.44 -18.14
C CYS A 125 7.92 -5.57 -19.08
N ALA A 126 7.58 -6.80 -18.77
CA ALA A 126 7.92 -7.95 -19.60
C ALA A 126 7.22 -7.90 -20.98
N LEU A 127 5.96 -7.46 -21.02
CA LEU A 127 5.22 -7.28 -22.28
C LEU A 127 5.87 -6.19 -23.16
N ILE A 128 6.30 -5.07 -22.57
CA ILE A 128 7.01 -4.00 -23.29
C ILE A 128 8.32 -4.54 -23.88
N ASP A 129 9.15 -5.20 -23.08
CA ASP A 129 10.44 -5.72 -23.51
C ASP A 129 10.27 -6.80 -24.60
N ASN A 130 9.30 -7.70 -24.45
CA ASN A 130 8.97 -8.72 -25.47
C ASN A 130 8.47 -8.07 -26.77
N HIS A 131 7.64 -7.05 -26.69
CA HIS A 131 7.17 -6.31 -27.87
C HIS A 131 8.33 -5.72 -28.66
N ILE A 132 9.27 -5.07 -27.96
CA ILE A 132 10.48 -4.49 -28.58
C ILE A 132 11.33 -5.58 -29.22
N TYR A 133 11.56 -6.70 -28.51
CA TYR A 133 12.37 -7.81 -29.00
C TYR A 133 11.75 -8.48 -30.26
N HIS A 134 10.44 -8.61 -30.34
CA HIS A 134 9.73 -9.26 -31.42
C HIS A 134 9.33 -8.35 -32.60
N GLY A 135 9.99 -7.22 -32.78
CA GLY A 135 9.84 -6.39 -33.98
C GLY A 135 9.27 -5.00 -33.75
N ASN A 136 8.82 -4.69 -32.54
CA ASN A 136 8.48 -3.33 -32.11
C ASN A 136 7.49 -2.59 -33.06
N GLU A 137 6.40 -3.23 -33.43
CA GLU A 137 5.39 -2.66 -34.33
C GLU A 137 4.85 -1.30 -33.86
N LEU A 138 4.76 -1.10 -32.53
CA LEU A 138 4.34 0.18 -31.93
C LEU A 138 5.44 1.26 -31.97
N LYS A 139 6.65 0.92 -32.44
CA LYS A 139 7.81 1.83 -32.53
C LYS A 139 8.14 2.49 -31.20
N ILE A 140 8.09 1.74 -30.10
CA ILE A 140 8.48 2.20 -28.77
C ILE A 140 9.98 2.47 -28.78
N ASP A 141 10.39 3.69 -28.39
CA ASP A 141 11.82 4.02 -28.22
C ASP A 141 12.32 3.52 -26.86
N PRO A 142 13.26 2.55 -26.83
CA PRO A 142 13.77 1.98 -25.59
C PRO A 142 14.44 3.01 -24.65
N ASN A 143 14.92 4.13 -25.22
CA ASN A 143 15.60 5.18 -24.43
C ASN A 143 14.62 6.08 -23.67
N PHE A 144 13.34 6.08 -24.04
CA PHE A 144 12.31 6.90 -23.42
C PHE A 144 11.32 6.11 -22.56
N ILE A 145 11.61 4.84 -22.25
CA ILE A 145 10.79 4.03 -21.35
C ILE A 145 11.09 4.45 -19.91
N CYS A 146 10.13 5.14 -19.28
CA CYS A 146 10.18 5.51 -17.85
C CYS A 146 9.55 4.47 -16.94
N PHE A 147 8.97 3.41 -17.47
CA PHE A 147 8.31 2.35 -16.75
C PHE A 147 9.33 1.28 -16.33
N HIS A 148 9.49 1.08 -15.04
CA HIS A 148 10.51 0.21 -14.46
C HIS A 148 9.91 -0.97 -13.69
N ARG A 149 10.64 -2.07 -13.60
CA ARG A 149 10.29 -3.21 -12.75
C ARG A 149 10.29 -2.81 -11.28
N THR A 150 9.55 -3.55 -10.49
CA THR A 150 9.43 -3.29 -9.06
C THR A 150 9.75 -4.51 -8.23
N LEU A 151 10.24 -4.25 -7.02
CA LEU A 151 10.41 -5.22 -5.96
C LEU A 151 10.08 -4.55 -4.63
N ASP A 152 9.29 -5.20 -3.76
CA ASP A 152 8.91 -4.60 -2.48
C ASP A 152 10.01 -4.75 -1.41
N MET A 153 11.25 -4.56 -1.82
CA MET A 153 12.40 -4.45 -0.93
C MET A 153 13.52 -3.61 -1.58
N ASN A 154 14.42 -3.08 -0.75
CA ASN A 154 15.53 -2.27 -1.20
C ASN A 154 16.74 -3.15 -1.53
N ASP A 155 16.83 -3.64 -2.76
CA ASP A 155 17.98 -4.41 -3.25
C ASP A 155 18.94 -3.51 -4.05
N ARG A 156 20.17 -3.39 -3.56
CA ARG A 156 21.20 -2.58 -4.22
C ARG A 156 21.68 -3.18 -5.53
N ALA A 157 21.65 -4.51 -5.65
CA ALA A 157 22.07 -5.21 -6.87
C ALA A 157 21.15 -4.90 -8.06
N LEU A 158 19.87 -4.60 -7.79
CA LEU A 158 18.86 -4.33 -8.81
C LEU A 158 18.71 -2.85 -9.19
N ARG A 159 19.58 -1.97 -8.73
CA ARG A 159 19.48 -0.53 -9.01
C ARG A 159 19.96 -0.11 -10.40
N ARG A 160 20.80 -0.93 -11.03
CA ARG A 160 21.33 -0.68 -12.38
C ARG A 160 21.50 -2.02 -13.07
N LEU A 161 20.69 -2.27 -14.05
CA LEU A 161 20.72 -3.48 -14.87
C LEU A 161 20.83 -3.12 -16.34
N SER A 162 21.41 -4.00 -17.12
CA SER A 162 21.44 -3.89 -18.58
C SER A 162 20.70 -5.08 -19.16
N LEU A 163 19.61 -4.84 -19.85
CA LEU A 163 18.89 -5.83 -20.64
C LEU A 163 19.33 -5.70 -22.09
N ASP A 164 19.06 -6.71 -22.91
CA ASP A 164 19.35 -6.68 -24.35
C ASP A 164 18.62 -5.55 -25.06
N THR A 165 17.43 -5.19 -24.57
CA THR A 165 16.57 -4.17 -25.16
C THR A 165 16.82 -2.77 -24.62
N ARG A 166 17.15 -2.63 -23.33
CA ARG A 166 17.28 -1.33 -22.64
C ARG A 166 18.03 -1.41 -21.32
N LYS A 167 18.38 -0.23 -20.77
CA LYS A 167 18.81 -0.12 -19.38
C LYS A 167 17.59 -0.21 -18.45
N GLU A 168 17.74 -0.95 -17.37
CA GLU A 168 16.65 -1.19 -16.40
C GLU A 168 17.13 -0.90 -14.97
N ARG A 169 16.17 -0.71 -14.08
CA ARG A 169 16.34 -0.65 -12.63
C ARG A 169 15.10 -1.20 -11.95
N PHE A 170 15.21 -1.62 -10.70
CA PHE A 170 14.06 -1.96 -9.89
C PHE A 170 13.73 -0.80 -8.93
N CYS A 171 12.50 -0.36 -8.97
CA CYS A 171 11.93 0.58 -8.03
C CYS A 171 11.24 -0.19 -6.88
N ILE A 172 11.01 0.46 -5.75
CA ILE A 172 10.16 -0.14 -4.72
C ILE A 172 8.70 -0.14 -5.20
N THR A 173 7.96 -1.21 -4.94
CA THR A 173 6.58 -1.39 -5.43
C THR A 173 5.66 -0.21 -5.09
N ALA A 174 5.79 0.35 -3.89
CA ALA A 174 5.02 1.52 -3.46
C ALA A 174 5.24 2.79 -4.31
N ALA A 175 6.29 2.83 -5.14
CA ALA A 175 6.62 3.97 -6.01
C ALA A 175 6.32 3.67 -7.49
N SER A 176 5.56 2.61 -7.79
CA SER A 176 5.18 2.27 -9.15
C SER A 176 3.97 3.07 -9.63
N GLU A 177 3.88 3.24 -10.94
CA GLU A 177 2.72 3.83 -11.62
C GLU A 177 1.46 2.98 -11.40
N ILE A 178 1.59 1.66 -11.37
CA ILE A 178 0.46 0.74 -11.09
C ILE A 178 -0.10 0.98 -9.69
N MET A 179 0.76 1.21 -8.68
CA MET A 179 0.30 1.62 -7.35
C MET A 179 -0.44 2.96 -7.39
N ALA A 180 0.07 3.93 -8.14
CA ALA A 180 -0.57 5.23 -8.28
C ALA A 180 -1.95 5.11 -8.94
N ILE A 181 -2.07 4.33 -10.01
CA ILE A 181 -3.34 4.07 -10.71
C ILE A 181 -4.35 3.43 -9.74
N LEU A 182 -3.93 2.39 -9.01
CA LEU A 182 -4.80 1.72 -8.03
C LEU A 182 -5.28 2.68 -6.93
N CYS A 183 -4.37 3.50 -6.39
CA CYS A 183 -4.70 4.44 -5.31
C CYS A 183 -5.57 5.63 -5.75
N LEU A 184 -5.54 6.00 -7.04
CA LEU A 184 -6.28 7.13 -7.58
C LEU A 184 -7.60 6.72 -8.23
N ALA A 185 -7.77 5.45 -8.61
CA ALA A 185 -9.00 4.93 -9.18
C ALA A 185 -10.16 5.06 -8.20
N LYS A 186 -11.31 5.52 -8.70
CA LYS A 186 -12.53 5.74 -7.91
C LYS A 186 -13.31 4.45 -7.68
N ASP A 187 -13.23 3.54 -8.62
CA ASP A 187 -13.92 2.25 -8.63
C ASP A 187 -13.29 1.31 -9.69
N MET A 188 -13.80 0.10 -9.78
CA MET A 188 -13.31 -0.90 -10.75
C MET A 188 -13.52 -0.51 -12.21
N THR A 189 -14.51 0.31 -12.50
CA THR A 189 -14.78 0.81 -13.88
C THR A 189 -13.72 1.83 -14.26
N ASP A 190 -13.37 2.71 -13.34
CA ASP A 190 -12.32 3.71 -13.52
C ASP A 190 -10.93 3.05 -13.64
N LEU A 191 -10.67 2.01 -12.85
CA LEU A 191 -9.42 1.23 -12.90
C LEU A 191 -9.21 0.52 -14.24
N ARG A 192 -10.29 0.19 -14.98
CA ARG A 192 -10.24 -0.51 -16.28
C ARG A 192 -10.03 0.41 -17.48
N LYS A 193 -10.06 1.71 -17.31
CA LYS A 193 -9.80 2.71 -18.37
C LYS A 193 -8.31 2.90 -18.59
#